data_8bb2fa45e1c4ca39a798d8e50fd46bff
#
_entry.id   8bb2fa45e1c4ca39a798d8e50fd46bff
#
_cell.length_a   1.000
_cell.length_b   1.000
_cell.length_c   1.000
_cell.angle_alpha   90.00
_cell.angle_beta   90.00
_cell.angle_gamma   90.00
#
_symmetry.space_group_name_H-M   'P 1'
#
loop_
_entity.id
_entity.type
_entity.pdbx_description
1 polymer ?
#
loop_
_entity_poly.entity_id
_entity_poly.type
_entity_poly.pdbx_seq_one_letter_code
_entity_poly.pdbx_strand_id
1 'polypeptide(L)'
;MIDILIMDDSGIKVEALRHVITNLLPHGEVKIDTAPNIYKGRLQMQARQYDLLILDMVMPHHEDEEQSHTAGAEYLDEIYQNESIKVPLQVIGLTEYEEEFTQQQQDFRDKLWHLLFYSHKDTNWRKDLQQKLLQLHQFKKSLAESLENRSKYDVAIICTHAEEFEQMLNTFSRCQWDYMENDTLPYIFRTATIHTAGLHELRIIATCTDKPGVCATSVLATALYTVFKVDTVFLVGAVSGLEKENHAEEHIVVAESIKGKNKAESPETANRSLLVKMSSFLSELDNPSVQVSHQVDDVEGYSLYYASHTLDKKSLSIKSSKVSQSAKFLYDFIREML
;
A
#
# COMPACT_ATOMS: atom_id res chain seq x y z
N MET A 1 5.70 13.17 -5.31
CA MET A 1 6.45 14.34 -4.76
C MET A 1 7.86 13.90 -4.42
N ILE A 2 8.88 14.72 -4.72
CA ILE A 2 10.29 14.49 -4.43
C ILE A 2 10.71 15.40 -3.29
N ASP A 3 11.26 14.83 -2.22
CA ASP A 3 11.77 15.57 -1.06
C ASP A 3 13.28 15.73 -1.18
N ILE A 4 13.75 16.97 -1.27
CA ILE A 4 15.16 17.32 -1.47
C ILE A 4 15.66 18.10 -0.26
N LEU A 5 16.83 17.72 0.26
CA LEU A 5 17.59 18.52 1.22
C LEU A 5 18.84 19.08 0.53
N ILE A 6 19.01 20.40 0.58
CA ILE A 6 20.22 21.09 0.16
C ILE A 6 20.98 21.53 1.41
N MET A 7 22.15 20.98 1.62
CA MET A 7 23.06 21.36 2.70
C MET A 7 24.19 22.17 2.11
N ASP A 8 24.16 23.48 2.29
CA ASP A 8 25.14 24.45 1.75
C ASP A 8 25.01 25.76 2.51
N ASP A 9 26.11 26.36 2.93
CA ASP A 9 26.16 27.63 3.65
C ASP A 9 26.10 28.86 2.73
N SER A 10 26.31 28.67 1.42
CA SER A 10 26.24 29.73 0.41
C SER A 10 24.81 29.93 -0.10
N GLY A 11 24.14 30.98 0.35
CA GLY A 11 22.82 31.34 -0.16
C GLY A 11 22.75 31.50 -1.68
N ILE A 12 23.84 31.90 -2.32
CA ILE A 12 23.92 32.06 -3.80
C ILE A 12 23.88 30.68 -4.48
N LYS A 13 24.62 29.69 -3.98
CA LYS A 13 24.58 28.32 -4.51
C LYS A 13 23.21 27.68 -4.28
N VAL A 14 22.67 27.83 -3.07
CA VAL A 14 21.34 27.33 -2.73
C VAL A 14 20.27 27.87 -3.70
N GLU A 15 20.26 29.18 -3.98
CA GLU A 15 19.31 29.76 -4.92
C GLU A 15 19.54 29.30 -6.36
N ALA A 16 20.80 29.14 -6.78
CA ALA A 16 21.13 28.60 -8.11
C ALA A 16 20.63 27.14 -8.27
N LEU A 17 20.83 26.29 -7.26
CA LEU A 17 20.32 24.93 -7.22
C LEU A 17 18.79 24.89 -7.22
N ARG A 18 18.17 25.69 -6.35
CA ARG A 18 16.71 25.80 -6.26
C ARG A 18 16.09 26.21 -7.60
N HIS A 19 16.68 27.18 -8.28
CA HIS A 19 16.22 27.62 -9.60
C HIS A 19 16.28 26.50 -10.65
N VAL A 20 17.36 25.72 -10.68
CA VAL A 20 17.49 24.56 -11.61
C VAL A 20 16.42 23.52 -11.30
N ILE A 21 16.21 23.20 -10.03
CA ILE A 21 15.24 22.17 -9.60
C ILE A 21 13.82 22.59 -9.93
N THR A 22 13.41 23.82 -9.56
CA THR A 22 12.04 24.30 -9.74
C THR A 22 11.68 24.57 -11.20
N ASN A 23 12.64 24.86 -12.05
CA ASN A 23 12.39 24.99 -13.49
C ASN A 23 12.28 23.66 -14.22
N LEU A 24 12.85 22.60 -13.66
CA LEU A 24 12.85 21.27 -14.27
C LEU A 24 11.62 20.45 -13.88
N LEU A 25 11.21 20.52 -12.62
CA LEU A 25 10.14 19.69 -12.06
C LEU A 25 8.84 20.48 -11.93
N PRO A 26 7.67 19.86 -12.19
CA PRO A 26 6.38 20.53 -12.08
C PRO A 26 6.11 21.09 -10.69
N HIS A 27 5.39 22.20 -10.63
CA HIS A 27 4.95 22.78 -9.36
C HIS A 27 4.11 21.76 -8.55
N GLY A 28 4.49 21.60 -7.27
CA GLY A 28 3.83 20.65 -6.37
C GLY A 28 4.41 19.23 -6.38
N GLU A 29 5.32 18.92 -7.30
CA GLU A 29 5.99 17.62 -7.32
C GLU A 29 7.34 17.58 -6.59
N VAL A 30 7.83 18.74 -6.15
CA VAL A 30 9.09 18.86 -5.42
C VAL A 30 8.90 19.69 -4.13
N LYS A 31 9.56 19.25 -3.06
CA LYS A 31 9.73 20.00 -1.82
C LYS A 31 11.21 20.11 -1.52
N ILE A 32 11.67 21.34 -1.26
CA ILE A 32 13.09 21.64 -1.02
C ILE A 32 13.23 22.24 0.37
N ASP A 33 13.94 21.54 1.22
CA ASP A 33 14.43 22.05 2.51
C ASP A 33 15.91 22.43 2.37
N THR A 34 16.40 23.30 3.24
CA THR A 34 17.80 23.75 3.23
C THR A 34 18.38 23.72 4.62
N ALA A 35 19.68 23.47 4.72
CA ALA A 35 20.43 23.53 5.95
C ALA A 35 21.80 24.21 5.70
N PRO A 36 22.15 25.27 6.47
CA PRO A 36 23.40 26.00 6.26
C PRO A 36 24.63 25.36 6.95
N ASN A 37 24.47 24.26 7.65
CA ASN A 37 25.57 23.56 8.34
C ASN A 37 25.19 22.08 8.58
N ILE A 38 26.20 21.28 8.92
CA ILE A 38 26.03 19.83 9.16
C ILE A 38 25.03 19.57 10.28
N TYR A 39 25.09 20.31 11.39
CA TYR A 39 24.22 20.08 12.54
C TYR A 39 22.73 20.23 12.19
N LYS A 40 22.37 21.32 11.51
CA LYS A 40 20.97 21.55 11.07
C LYS A 40 20.51 20.50 10.05
N GLY A 41 21.37 20.12 9.11
CA GLY A 41 21.09 19.06 8.15
C GLY A 41 20.86 17.69 8.82
N ARG A 42 21.70 17.35 9.80
CA ARG A 42 21.53 16.13 10.61
C ARG A 42 20.17 16.06 11.29
N LEU A 43 19.76 17.13 11.97
CA LEU A 43 18.46 17.18 12.64
C LEU A 43 17.30 16.96 11.64
N GLN A 44 17.38 17.53 10.45
CA GLN A 44 16.37 17.33 9.43
C GLN A 44 16.34 15.89 8.90
N MET A 45 17.49 15.26 8.67
CA MET A 45 17.58 13.88 8.23
C MET A 45 17.21 12.86 9.30
N GLN A 46 17.34 13.20 10.58
CA GLN A 46 16.79 12.40 11.68
C GLN A 46 15.26 12.47 11.72
N ALA A 47 14.70 13.65 11.48
CA ALA A 47 13.25 13.86 11.52
C ALA A 47 12.50 13.16 10.37
N ARG A 48 13.04 13.22 9.15
CA ARG A 48 12.40 12.65 7.96
C ARG A 48 13.40 12.11 6.94
N GLN A 49 12.95 11.20 6.10
CA GLN A 49 13.72 10.71 4.97
C GLN A 49 13.59 11.65 3.78
N TYR A 50 14.72 11.90 3.10
CA TYR A 50 14.75 12.63 1.84
C TYR A 50 14.99 11.69 0.67
N ASP A 51 14.53 12.09 -0.51
CA ASP A 51 14.80 11.37 -1.74
C ASP A 51 16.17 11.73 -2.30
N LEU A 52 16.58 12.98 -2.13
CA LEU A 52 17.86 13.49 -2.58
C LEU A 52 18.49 14.39 -1.53
N LEU A 53 19.73 14.11 -1.20
CA LEU A 53 20.63 15.00 -0.50
C LEU A 53 21.58 15.65 -1.49
N ILE A 54 21.62 16.98 -1.53
CA ILE A 54 22.67 17.76 -2.18
C ILE A 54 23.51 18.36 -1.07
N LEU A 55 24.78 17.95 -0.98
CA LEU A 55 25.68 18.29 0.12
C LEU A 55 26.89 19.04 -0.40
N ASP A 56 27.12 20.26 0.08
CA ASP A 56 28.39 20.92 -0.11
C ASP A 56 29.47 20.17 0.69
N MET A 57 30.58 19.86 0.03
CA MET A 57 31.68 19.13 0.64
C MET A 57 32.49 20.03 1.59
N VAL A 58 32.42 21.36 1.44
CA VAL A 58 33.13 22.35 2.26
C VAL A 58 32.13 23.26 2.91
N MET A 59 31.80 22.96 4.17
CA MET A 59 30.81 23.72 4.93
C MET A 59 31.09 23.66 6.44
N PRO A 60 30.50 24.55 7.27
CA PRO A 60 30.70 24.53 8.71
C PRO A 60 29.93 23.38 9.39
N HIS A 61 30.45 22.86 10.51
CA HIS A 61 29.74 21.91 11.34
C HIS A 61 28.58 22.57 12.12
N HIS A 62 28.80 23.79 12.65
CA HIS A 62 27.83 24.60 13.39
C HIS A 62 27.74 26.03 12.85
N GLU A 63 26.75 26.80 13.31
CA GLU A 63 26.38 28.10 12.76
C GLU A 63 27.50 29.16 12.85
N ASP A 64 28.33 29.13 13.89
CA ASP A 64 29.37 30.15 14.16
C ASP A 64 30.80 29.63 13.87
N GLU A 65 30.90 28.49 13.17
CA GLU A 65 32.18 27.89 12.84
C GLU A 65 32.65 28.25 11.42
N GLU A 66 33.95 28.21 11.23
CA GLU A 66 34.56 28.32 9.92
C GLU A 66 34.22 27.09 9.04
N GLN A 67 34.28 27.25 7.73
CA GLN A 67 34.12 26.13 6.80
C GLN A 67 35.22 25.09 7.02
N SER A 68 34.82 23.83 7.00
CA SER A 68 35.72 22.67 7.06
C SER A 68 35.76 21.95 5.71
N HIS A 69 36.94 21.69 5.20
CA HIS A 69 37.16 20.93 3.95
C HIS A 69 36.84 19.42 4.09
N THR A 70 36.65 18.93 5.31
CA THR A 70 36.36 17.52 5.58
C THR A 70 34.93 17.28 6.01
N ALA A 71 34.19 18.32 6.38
CA ALA A 71 32.87 18.21 7.01
C ALA A 71 31.85 17.43 6.16
N GLY A 72 31.84 17.66 4.86
CA GLY A 72 30.96 16.94 3.94
C GLY A 72 31.30 15.44 3.88
N ALA A 73 32.58 15.10 3.74
CA ALA A 73 33.04 13.72 3.69
C ALA A 73 32.79 12.96 5.00
N GLU A 74 33.09 13.60 6.14
CA GLU A 74 32.82 13.04 7.47
C GLU A 74 31.33 12.80 7.69
N TYR A 75 30.50 13.72 7.26
CA TYR A 75 29.05 13.56 7.36
C TYR A 75 28.49 12.45 6.47
N LEU A 76 29.05 12.27 5.28
CA LEU A 76 28.69 11.15 4.42
C LEU A 76 29.01 9.79 5.04
N ASP A 77 30.13 9.68 5.74
CA ASP A 77 30.46 8.45 6.48
C ASP A 77 29.53 8.26 7.68
N GLU A 78 29.17 9.35 8.38
CA GLU A 78 28.23 9.31 9.49
C GLU A 78 26.82 8.81 9.06
N ILE A 79 26.33 9.21 7.89
CA ILE A 79 25.00 8.81 7.38
C ILE A 79 24.81 7.29 7.39
N TYR A 80 25.85 6.52 7.11
CA TYR A 80 25.78 5.04 7.09
C TYR A 80 26.07 4.39 8.43
N GLN A 81 26.75 5.08 9.32
CA GLN A 81 27.15 4.52 10.62
C GLN A 81 26.13 4.83 11.72
N ASN A 82 25.34 5.87 11.55
CA ASN A 82 24.41 6.36 12.54
C ASN A 82 22.96 5.99 12.20
N GLU A 83 22.44 4.94 12.82
CA GLU A 83 21.08 4.42 12.60
C GLU A 83 19.96 5.45 12.86
N SER A 84 20.25 6.54 13.57
CA SER A 84 19.26 7.61 13.79
C SER A 84 19.06 8.50 12.57
N ILE A 85 19.97 8.47 11.59
CA ILE A 85 19.90 9.24 10.36
C ILE A 85 19.19 8.41 9.29
N LYS A 86 18.12 8.96 8.71
CA LYS A 86 17.40 8.32 7.62
C LYS A 86 18.15 8.51 6.31
N VAL A 87 18.73 7.43 5.81
CA VAL A 87 19.56 7.44 4.58
C VAL A 87 18.73 7.92 3.38
N PRO A 88 19.16 8.95 2.63
CA PRO A 88 18.45 9.40 1.43
C PRO A 88 18.55 8.36 0.30
N LEU A 89 17.62 8.40 -0.66
CA LEU A 89 17.67 7.48 -1.81
C LEU A 89 18.85 7.78 -2.72
N GLN A 90 19.25 9.04 -2.83
CA GLN A 90 20.40 9.47 -3.61
C GLN A 90 21.17 10.59 -2.90
N VAL A 91 22.47 10.66 -3.17
CA VAL A 91 23.36 11.70 -2.66
C VAL A 91 24.10 12.32 -3.84
N ILE A 92 24.15 13.66 -3.86
CA ILE A 92 24.98 14.46 -4.74
C ILE A 92 25.89 15.32 -3.86
N GLY A 93 27.18 15.07 -3.93
CA GLY A 93 28.18 15.99 -3.36
C GLY A 93 28.40 17.17 -4.33
N LEU A 94 28.64 18.34 -3.78
CA LEU A 94 28.92 19.54 -4.52
C LEU A 94 30.21 20.18 -4.01
N THR A 95 31.11 20.55 -4.87
CA THR A 95 32.33 21.28 -4.47
C THR A 95 32.74 22.31 -5.52
N GLU A 96 33.27 23.43 -5.08
CA GLU A 96 33.89 24.46 -5.94
C GLU A 96 35.40 24.29 -6.06
N TYR A 97 35.98 23.38 -5.27
CA TYR A 97 37.42 23.19 -5.18
C TYR A 97 37.85 21.99 -6.04
N GLU A 98 38.78 22.21 -6.94
CA GLU A 98 39.24 21.20 -7.88
C GLU A 98 40.05 20.08 -7.21
N GLU A 99 40.75 20.42 -6.12
CA GLU A 99 41.54 19.45 -5.35
C GLU A 99 40.61 18.45 -4.64
N GLU A 100 39.57 18.92 -3.92
CA GLU A 100 38.57 18.09 -3.26
C GLU A 100 37.79 17.25 -4.27
N PHE A 101 37.42 17.84 -5.41
CA PHE A 101 36.75 17.11 -6.48
C PHE A 101 37.59 15.91 -6.94
N THR A 102 38.89 16.12 -7.18
CA THR A 102 39.78 15.07 -7.66
C THR A 102 40.02 14.00 -6.62
N GLN A 103 40.21 14.39 -5.34
CA GLN A 103 40.50 13.47 -4.23
C GLN A 103 39.29 12.60 -3.88
N GLN A 104 38.10 13.17 -3.87
CA GLN A 104 36.88 12.48 -3.39
C GLN A 104 36.12 11.75 -4.51
N GLN A 105 36.49 11.96 -5.78
CA GLN A 105 35.79 11.38 -6.93
C GLN A 105 35.75 9.84 -6.87
N GLN A 106 36.83 9.22 -6.39
CA GLN A 106 36.87 7.75 -6.29
C GLN A 106 35.96 7.23 -5.19
N ASP A 107 35.94 7.84 -4.00
CA ASP A 107 35.09 7.44 -2.89
C ASP A 107 33.60 7.57 -3.25
N PHE A 108 33.24 8.62 -3.98
CA PHE A 108 31.87 8.79 -4.47
C PHE A 108 31.48 7.71 -5.48
N ARG A 109 32.40 7.32 -6.37
CA ARG A 109 32.16 6.23 -7.33
C ARG A 109 31.98 4.88 -6.62
N ASP A 110 32.82 4.59 -5.64
CA ASP A 110 32.77 3.33 -4.89
C ASP A 110 31.45 3.19 -4.10
N LYS A 111 30.89 4.31 -3.64
CA LYS A 111 29.59 4.39 -2.98
C LYS A 111 28.40 4.56 -3.93
N LEU A 112 28.62 4.56 -5.24
CA LEU A 112 27.64 4.82 -6.29
C LEU A 112 26.94 6.20 -6.18
N TRP A 113 27.60 7.15 -5.56
CA TRP A 113 27.14 8.52 -5.42
C TRP A 113 27.67 9.41 -6.55
N HIS A 114 27.17 10.62 -6.62
CA HIS A 114 27.54 11.57 -7.63
C HIS A 114 28.25 12.78 -7.02
N LEU A 115 29.41 13.12 -7.50
CA LEU A 115 30.12 14.33 -7.13
C LEU A 115 30.11 15.30 -8.30
N LEU A 116 29.60 16.52 -8.08
CA LEU A 116 29.53 17.59 -9.08
C LEU A 116 30.54 18.69 -8.75
N PHE A 117 31.25 19.14 -9.78
CA PHE A 117 32.07 20.33 -9.68
C PHE A 117 31.22 21.56 -10.01
N TYR A 118 30.98 22.39 -8.97
CA TYR A 118 30.22 23.62 -9.14
C TYR A 118 31.14 24.75 -9.61
N SER A 119 30.70 25.49 -10.62
CA SER A 119 31.42 26.66 -11.09
C SER A 119 30.42 27.74 -11.54
N HIS A 120 30.68 28.99 -11.18
CA HIS A 120 29.90 30.12 -11.67
C HIS A 120 30.09 30.36 -13.20
N LYS A 121 31.20 29.91 -13.77
CA LYS A 121 31.56 30.11 -15.17
C LYS A 121 31.13 28.96 -16.07
N ASP A 122 30.99 27.77 -15.52
CA ASP A 122 30.62 26.56 -16.26
C ASP A 122 29.20 26.14 -15.90
N THR A 123 28.44 25.72 -16.87
CA THR A 123 27.05 25.26 -16.71
C THR A 123 26.92 23.74 -16.76
N ASN A 124 28.02 22.98 -16.84
CA ASN A 124 27.95 21.51 -16.94
C ASN A 124 27.29 20.87 -15.71
N TRP A 125 27.58 21.37 -14.49
CA TRP A 125 26.96 20.90 -13.31
C TRP A 125 25.41 20.97 -13.34
N ARG A 126 24.86 21.98 -14.04
CA ARG A 126 23.40 22.12 -14.20
C ARG A 126 22.81 20.99 -15.03
N LYS A 127 23.49 20.60 -16.10
CA LYS A 127 23.07 19.50 -16.99
C LYS A 127 23.11 18.16 -16.22
N ASP A 128 24.19 17.94 -15.47
CA ASP A 128 24.36 16.72 -14.70
C ASP A 128 23.33 16.62 -13.57
N LEU A 129 23.08 17.72 -12.87
CA LEU A 129 22.02 17.80 -11.85
C LEU A 129 20.64 17.54 -12.48
N GLN A 130 20.33 18.19 -13.61
CA GLN A 130 19.06 17.98 -14.33
C GLN A 130 18.86 16.52 -14.73
N GLN A 131 19.90 15.87 -15.22
CA GLN A 131 19.86 14.48 -15.64
C GLN A 131 19.56 13.55 -14.45
N LYS A 132 20.20 13.79 -13.30
CA LYS A 132 19.94 13.03 -12.05
C LYS A 132 18.54 13.26 -11.52
N LEU A 133 18.06 14.49 -11.53
CA LEU A 133 16.71 14.81 -11.09
C LEU A 133 15.66 14.13 -11.98
N LEU A 134 15.84 14.13 -13.30
CA LEU A 134 14.94 13.43 -14.22
C LEU A 134 14.94 11.91 -13.97
N GLN A 135 16.11 11.31 -13.76
CA GLN A 135 16.19 9.90 -13.41
C GLN A 135 15.45 9.58 -12.12
N LEU A 136 15.65 10.39 -11.07
CA LEU A 136 14.97 10.22 -9.79
C LEU A 136 13.45 10.40 -9.92
N HIS A 137 13.02 11.41 -10.68
CA HIS A 137 11.61 11.67 -10.94
C HIS A 137 10.94 10.50 -11.68
N GLN A 138 11.57 10.01 -12.74
CA GLN A 138 11.08 8.85 -13.50
C GLN A 138 11.04 7.59 -12.63
N PHE A 139 12.06 7.35 -11.81
CA PHE A 139 12.09 6.22 -10.87
C PHE A 139 10.93 6.29 -9.88
N LYS A 140 10.71 7.45 -9.23
CA LYS A 140 9.59 7.60 -8.27
C LYS A 140 8.23 7.47 -8.96
N LYS A 141 8.09 8.00 -10.18
CA LYS A 141 6.86 7.84 -10.96
C LYS A 141 6.60 6.38 -11.29
N SER A 142 7.58 5.66 -11.80
CA SER A 142 7.46 4.22 -12.10
C SER A 142 7.18 3.41 -10.84
N LEU A 143 7.80 3.77 -9.71
CA LEU A 143 7.53 3.12 -8.42
C LEU A 143 6.09 3.40 -7.97
N ALA A 144 5.62 4.64 -8.05
CA ALA A 144 4.24 5.00 -7.71
C ALA A 144 3.24 4.27 -8.63
N GLU A 145 3.47 4.27 -9.93
CA GLU A 145 2.67 3.54 -10.92
C GLU A 145 2.67 2.02 -10.65
N SER A 146 3.82 1.44 -10.31
CA SER A 146 3.91 0.02 -9.96
C SER A 146 3.24 -0.30 -8.63
N LEU A 147 3.25 0.62 -7.65
CA LEU A 147 2.53 0.50 -6.39
C LEU A 147 1.03 0.73 -6.56
N GLU A 148 0.62 1.62 -7.48
CA GLU A 148 -0.79 1.79 -7.85
C GLU A 148 -1.30 0.60 -8.67
N ASN A 149 -0.50 0.08 -9.60
CA ASN A 149 -0.80 -1.12 -10.38
C ASN A 149 -0.65 -2.43 -9.56
N ARG A 150 0.07 -2.42 -8.44
CA ARG A 150 -0.02 -3.48 -7.44
C ARG A 150 -1.36 -3.36 -6.72
N SER A 151 -2.38 -3.70 -7.49
CA SER A 151 -3.70 -4.14 -7.10
C SER A 151 -4.44 -3.26 -6.09
N LYS A 152 -5.19 -2.32 -6.60
CA LYS A 152 -6.48 -2.04 -5.98
C LYS A 152 -7.47 -3.05 -6.55
N TYR A 153 -7.76 -4.08 -5.80
CA TYR A 153 -9.01 -4.81 -5.96
C TYR A 153 -10.03 -4.13 -5.06
N ASP A 154 -11.21 -3.88 -5.61
CA ASP A 154 -12.28 -3.22 -4.87
C ASP A 154 -12.90 -4.18 -3.87
N VAL A 155 -12.97 -5.46 -4.27
CA VAL A 155 -13.61 -6.52 -3.51
C VAL A 155 -12.76 -7.78 -3.52
N ALA A 156 -12.67 -8.45 -2.36
CA ALA A 156 -12.14 -9.81 -2.28
C ALA A 156 -13.23 -10.79 -1.85
N ILE A 157 -13.13 -12.01 -2.36
CA ILE A 157 -14.01 -13.12 -1.99
C ILE A 157 -13.15 -14.26 -1.46
N ILE A 158 -13.45 -14.73 -0.26
CA ILE A 158 -12.83 -15.90 0.36
C ILE A 158 -13.85 -17.04 0.39
N CYS A 159 -13.43 -18.23 -0.04
CA CYS A 159 -14.12 -19.49 0.25
C CYS A 159 -13.26 -20.32 1.19
N THR A 160 -13.88 -21.18 1.99
CA THR A 160 -13.15 -21.99 2.98
C THR A 160 -12.67 -23.34 2.44
N HIS A 161 -13.25 -23.80 1.34
CA HIS A 161 -12.93 -25.09 0.69
C HIS A 161 -12.76 -24.91 -0.81
N ALA A 162 -11.91 -25.71 -1.42
CA ALA A 162 -11.66 -25.67 -2.87
C ALA A 162 -12.92 -25.97 -3.70
N GLU A 163 -13.77 -26.89 -3.24
CA GLU A 163 -15.03 -27.22 -3.92
C GLU A 163 -16.02 -26.04 -3.89
N GLU A 164 -16.09 -25.33 -2.76
CA GLU A 164 -16.89 -24.10 -2.63
C GLU A 164 -16.39 -22.99 -3.55
N PHE A 165 -15.08 -22.89 -3.66
CA PHE A 165 -14.41 -21.92 -4.52
C PHE A 165 -14.75 -22.14 -5.99
N GLU A 166 -14.65 -23.37 -6.47
CA GLU A 166 -15.02 -23.72 -7.86
C GLU A 166 -16.53 -23.48 -8.12
N GLN A 167 -17.38 -23.80 -7.17
CA GLN A 167 -18.82 -23.53 -7.29
C GLN A 167 -19.11 -22.00 -7.35
N MET A 168 -18.39 -21.22 -6.56
CA MET A 168 -18.50 -19.74 -6.56
C MET A 168 -18.02 -19.19 -7.90
N LEU A 169 -16.86 -19.60 -8.41
CA LEU A 169 -16.34 -19.15 -9.71
C LEU A 169 -17.33 -19.45 -10.86
N ASN A 170 -17.90 -20.66 -10.85
CA ASN A 170 -18.91 -21.08 -11.86
C ASN A 170 -20.22 -20.26 -11.74
N THR A 171 -20.59 -19.85 -10.53
CA THR A 171 -21.81 -19.05 -10.29
C THR A 171 -21.64 -17.62 -10.80
N PHE A 172 -20.43 -17.08 -10.72
CA PHE A 172 -20.07 -15.79 -11.33
C PHE A 172 -19.84 -15.94 -12.85
N SER A 173 -20.73 -16.64 -13.53
CA SER A 173 -20.61 -17.08 -14.95
C SER A 173 -20.46 -15.96 -15.97
N ARG A 174 -20.83 -14.71 -15.60
CA ARG A 174 -20.63 -13.51 -16.44
C ARG A 174 -19.25 -12.88 -16.28
N CYS A 175 -18.46 -13.35 -15.33
CA CYS A 175 -17.10 -12.90 -15.10
C CYS A 175 -16.11 -13.79 -15.86
N GLN A 176 -15.20 -13.18 -16.57
CA GLN A 176 -14.02 -13.88 -17.07
C GLN A 176 -12.99 -13.89 -15.96
N TRP A 177 -12.71 -15.06 -15.43
CA TRP A 177 -11.74 -15.26 -14.37
C TRP A 177 -10.35 -15.53 -14.95
N ASP A 178 -9.40 -14.68 -14.60
CA ASP A 178 -8.00 -14.84 -14.94
C ASP A 178 -7.23 -15.46 -13.76
N TYR A 179 -6.24 -16.26 -14.06
CA TYR A 179 -5.30 -16.78 -13.07
C TYR A 179 -4.30 -15.68 -12.71
N MET A 180 -4.10 -15.46 -11.42
CA MET A 180 -3.07 -14.54 -10.93
C MET A 180 -1.95 -15.32 -10.28
N GLU A 181 -0.76 -15.29 -10.88
CA GLU A 181 0.45 -15.80 -10.27
C GLU A 181 0.89 -14.89 -9.12
N ASN A 182 1.18 -15.48 -7.98
CA ASN A 182 1.70 -14.78 -6.82
C ASN A 182 2.76 -15.64 -6.12
N ASP A 183 4.01 -15.24 -6.24
CA ASP A 183 5.15 -15.97 -5.66
C ASP A 183 5.32 -15.73 -4.15
N THR A 184 4.57 -14.79 -3.59
CA THR A 184 4.73 -14.37 -2.19
C THR A 184 3.81 -15.12 -1.24
N LEU A 185 2.63 -15.51 -1.70
CA LEU A 185 1.60 -16.14 -0.89
C LEU A 185 1.25 -17.52 -1.43
N PRO A 186 1.14 -18.56 -0.59
CA PRO A 186 0.88 -19.93 -1.00
C PRO A 186 -0.61 -20.18 -1.29
N TYR A 187 -1.29 -19.25 -1.94
CA TYR A 187 -2.71 -19.36 -2.26
C TYR A 187 -2.95 -19.20 -3.77
N ILE A 188 -4.00 -19.85 -4.26
CA ILE A 188 -4.47 -19.67 -5.62
C ILE A 188 -5.39 -18.46 -5.67
N PHE A 189 -5.06 -17.50 -6.54
CA PHE A 189 -5.87 -16.32 -6.76
C PHE A 189 -6.50 -16.34 -8.15
N ARG A 190 -7.76 -15.91 -8.22
CA ARG A 190 -8.47 -15.62 -9.45
C ARG A 190 -8.88 -14.15 -9.43
N THR A 191 -8.81 -13.50 -10.57
CA THR A 191 -9.18 -12.09 -10.70
C THR A 191 -10.22 -11.93 -11.81
N ALA A 192 -11.12 -10.99 -11.62
CA ALA A 192 -12.13 -10.65 -12.61
C ALA A 192 -12.54 -9.18 -12.47
N THR A 193 -13.22 -8.68 -13.50
CA THR A 193 -13.89 -7.37 -13.48
C THR A 193 -15.39 -7.57 -13.56
N ILE A 194 -16.13 -6.87 -12.70
CA ILE A 194 -17.59 -6.81 -12.74
C ILE A 194 -18.01 -5.39 -13.11
N HIS A 195 -18.96 -5.28 -14.05
CA HIS A 195 -19.64 -4.02 -14.33
C HIS A 195 -20.89 -3.91 -13.46
N THR A 196 -20.95 -2.86 -12.66
CA THR A 196 -22.11 -2.58 -11.81
C THR A 196 -23.27 -1.97 -12.62
N ALA A 197 -24.46 -1.95 -12.03
CA ALA A 197 -25.62 -1.30 -12.64
C ALA A 197 -25.40 0.20 -12.91
N GLY A 198 -24.53 0.84 -12.10
CA GLY A 198 -24.09 2.23 -12.29
C GLY A 198 -23.00 2.43 -13.35
N LEU A 199 -22.67 1.41 -14.16
CA LEU A 199 -21.60 1.41 -15.17
C LEU A 199 -20.18 1.61 -14.60
N HIS A 200 -19.96 1.35 -13.33
CA HIS A 200 -18.64 1.33 -12.72
C HIS A 200 -18.01 -0.06 -12.90
N GLU A 201 -16.70 -0.07 -13.10
CA GLU A 201 -15.91 -1.30 -13.12
C GLU A 201 -15.37 -1.58 -11.72
N LEU A 202 -15.69 -2.76 -11.18
CA LEU A 202 -15.11 -3.26 -9.92
C LEU A 202 -14.17 -4.42 -10.21
N ARG A 203 -12.95 -4.31 -9.73
CA ARG A 203 -11.94 -5.37 -9.81
C ARG A 203 -12.08 -6.29 -8.61
N ILE A 204 -12.24 -7.56 -8.87
CA ILE A 204 -12.45 -8.59 -7.86
C ILE A 204 -11.24 -9.51 -7.79
N ILE A 205 -10.84 -9.88 -6.59
CA ILE A 205 -9.91 -10.97 -6.34
C ILE A 205 -10.61 -12.05 -5.53
N ALA A 206 -10.50 -13.30 -5.95
CA ALA A 206 -11.11 -14.42 -5.26
C ALA A 206 -10.05 -15.48 -4.92
N THR A 207 -10.20 -16.12 -3.77
CA THR A 207 -9.27 -17.15 -3.30
C THR A 207 -9.95 -18.10 -2.33
N CYS A 208 -9.29 -19.21 -2.03
CA CYS A 208 -9.76 -20.13 -0.99
C CYS A 208 -8.64 -20.45 0.01
N THR A 209 -9.04 -20.86 1.21
CA THR A 209 -8.12 -21.47 2.17
C THR A 209 -8.00 -22.96 1.82
N ASP A 210 -6.79 -23.51 1.78
CA ASP A 210 -6.60 -24.97 1.54
C ASP A 210 -7.16 -25.82 2.69
N LYS A 211 -7.27 -25.21 3.86
CA LYS A 211 -7.82 -25.84 5.06
C LYS A 211 -8.74 -24.85 5.77
N PRO A 212 -9.95 -25.30 6.14
CA PRO A 212 -10.85 -24.45 6.93
C PRO A 212 -10.27 -24.17 8.31
N GLY A 213 -10.57 -23.03 8.86
CA GLY A 213 -10.25 -22.66 10.25
C GLY A 213 -9.83 -21.23 10.46
N VAL A 214 -9.91 -20.80 11.71
CA VAL A 214 -9.64 -19.44 12.20
C VAL A 214 -8.31 -18.88 11.69
N CYS A 215 -7.23 -19.65 11.88
CA CYS A 215 -5.88 -19.17 11.53
C CYS A 215 -5.73 -18.95 10.02
N ALA A 216 -6.21 -19.88 9.20
CA ALA A 216 -6.09 -19.76 7.75
C ALA A 216 -6.88 -18.56 7.22
N THR A 217 -8.11 -18.37 7.69
CA THR A 217 -8.95 -17.24 7.29
C THR A 217 -8.39 -15.90 7.77
N SER A 218 -7.87 -15.83 9.01
CA SER A 218 -7.22 -14.61 9.52
C SER A 218 -6.00 -14.21 8.72
N VAL A 219 -5.11 -15.16 8.42
CA VAL A 219 -3.88 -14.92 7.65
C VAL A 219 -4.25 -14.43 6.25
N LEU A 220 -5.18 -15.12 5.60
CA LEU A 220 -5.61 -14.78 4.25
C LEU A 220 -6.33 -13.43 4.19
N ALA A 221 -7.23 -13.14 5.12
CA ALA A 221 -7.91 -11.84 5.21
C ALA A 221 -6.90 -10.71 5.45
N THR A 222 -5.96 -10.91 6.37
CA THR A 222 -4.89 -9.93 6.61
C THR A 222 -4.05 -9.69 5.35
N ALA A 223 -3.69 -10.74 4.62
CA ALA A 223 -2.96 -10.62 3.36
C ALA A 223 -3.76 -9.85 2.30
N LEU A 224 -5.05 -10.12 2.16
CA LEU A 224 -5.92 -9.38 1.24
C LEU A 224 -5.99 -7.89 1.58
N TYR A 225 -6.11 -7.54 2.85
CA TYR A 225 -6.15 -6.14 3.29
C TYR A 225 -4.80 -5.43 3.15
N THR A 226 -3.69 -6.10 3.43
CA THR A 226 -2.36 -5.45 3.52
C THR A 226 -1.56 -5.54 2.22
N VAL A 227 -1.52 -6.71 1.58
CA VAL A 227 -0.75 -6.94 0.34
C VAL A 227 -1.54 -6.47 -0.88
N PHE A 228 -2.81 -6.88 -0.97
CA PHE A 228 -3.68 -6.53 -2.10
C PHE A 228 -4.45 -5.22 -1.90
N LYS A 229 -4.34 -4.62 -0.71
CA LYS A 229 -4.99 -3.35 -0.35
C LYS A 229 -6.49 -3.30 -0.62
N VAL A 230 -7.14 -4.46 -0.52
CA VAL A 230 -8.60 -4.57 -0.67
C VAL A 230 -9.29 -3.81 0.46
N ASP A 231 -10.40 -3.13 0.16
CA ASP A 231 -11.18 -2.44 1.18
C ASP A 231 -12.31 -3.29 1.76
N THR A 232 -12.88 -4.18 0.93
CA THR A 232 -14.04 -5.00 1.30
C THR A 232 -13.79 -6.47 1.01
N VAL A 233 -13.96 -7.33 2.01
CA VAL A 233 -13.79 -8.79 1.88
C VAL A 233 -15.10 -9.50 2.24
N PHE A 234 -15.53 -10.39 1.36
CA PHE A 234 -16.68 -11.28 1.58
C PHE A 234 -16.21 -12.71 1.84
N LEU A 235 -16.79 -13.34 2.86
CA LEU A 235 -16.65 -14.77 3.07
C LEU A 235 -17.91 -15.46 2.57
N VAL A 236 -17.74 -16.36 1.61
CA VAL A 236 -18.81 -17.12 0.99
C VAL A 236 -18.59 -18.61 1.25
N GLY A 237 -19.63 -19.30 1.69
CA GLY A 237 -19.52 -20.72 1.97
C GLY A 237 -20.83 -21.40 2.31
N ALA A 238 -20.75 -22.69 2.63
CA ALA A 238 -21.85 -23.45 3.16
C ALA A 238 -21.89 -23.35 4.71
N VAL A 239 -23.09 -23.41 5.29
CA VAL A 239 -23.26 -23.54 6.74
C VAL A 239 -23.33 -25.03 7.09
N SER A 240 -22.33 -25.52 7.81
CA SER A 240 -22.39 -26.85 8.40
C SER A 240 -23.35 -26.86 9.58
N GLY A 241 -24.52 -27.46 9.40
CA GLY A 241 -25.51 -27.63 10.49
C GLY A 241 -26.93 -27.19 10.21
N LEU A 242 -27.21 -26.41 9.16
CA LEU A 242 -28.56 -26.08 8.72
C LEU A 242 -29.37 -27.30 8.25
N GLU A 243 -28.72 -28.40 7.91
CA GLU A 243 -29.36 -29.65 7.49
C GLU A 243 -30.16 -30.38 8.62
N LYS A 244 -29.97 -29.96 9.87
CA LYS A 244 -30.58 -30.66 11.01
C LYS A 244 -31.93 -30.10 11.49
N GLU A 245 -32.29 -28.92 11.10
CA GLU A 245 -33.61 -28.39 11.37
C GLU A 245 -34.42 -28.47 10.09
N ASN A 246 -35.52 -29.21 10.12
CA ASN A 246 -36.49 -29.55 9.08
C ASN A 246 -37.00 -28.38 8.18
N HIS A 247 -36.14 -27.49 7.72
CA HIS A 247 -36.47 -26.45 6.79
C HIS A 247 -35.94 -26.81 5.40
N ALA A 248 -36.87 -27.39 4.60
CA ALA A 248 -36.67 -27.67 3.17
C ALA A 248 -36.49 -26.40 2.31
N GLU A 249 -36.35 -25.24 2.92
CA GLU A 249 -36.24 -23.97 2.23
C GLU A 249 -34.77 -23.52 2.17
N GLU A 250 -34.39 -23.05 1.02
CA GLU A 250 -33.06 -22.56 0.67
C GLU A 250 -32.78 -21.21 1.35
N HIS A 251 -32.32 -21.21 2.57
CA HIS A 251 -32.02 -19.98 3.30
C HIS A 251 -30.61 -19.48 3.07
N ILE A 252 -30.48 -18.17 2.81
CA ILE A 252 -29.21 -17.43 2.80
C ILE A 252 -29.12 -16.68 4.12
N VAL A 253 -28.02 -16.85 4.83
CA VAL A 253 -27.75 -16.19 6.10
C VAL A 253 -26.65 -15.14 5.89
N VAL A 254 -26.98 -13.90 6.17
CA VAL A 254 -26.02 -12.79 6.25
C VAL A 254 -25.74 -12.52 7.73
N ALA A 255 -24.51 -12.70 8.16
CA ALA A 255 -24.14 -12.58 9.56
C ALA A 255 -23.91 -11.11 9.95
N GLU A 256 -24.76 -10.56 10.82
CA GLU A 256 -24.56 -9.23 11.41
C GLU A 256 -23.47 -9.27 12.49
N SER A 257 -23.49 -10.29 13.34
CA SER A 257 -22.46 -10.53 14.34
C SER A 257 -22.13 -12.01 14.45
N ILE A 258 -20.88 -12.31 14.79
CA ILE A 258 -20.38 -13.68 14.86
C ILE A 258 -19.70 -13.90 16.20
N LYS A 259 -20.00 -15.03 16.85
CA LYS A 259 -19.33 -15.47 18.07
C LYS A 259 -18.13 -16.34 17.76
N GLY A 260 -17.02 -16.11 18.46
CA GLY A 260 -15.90 -17.04 18.52
C GLY A 260 -16.23 -18.32 19.28
N LYS A 261 -15.36 -19.32 19.17
CA LYS A 261 -15.50 -20.62 19.89
C LYS A 261 -15.50 -20.46 21.40
N ASN A 262 -14.84 -19.44 21.94
CA ASN A 262 -14.74 -19.19 23.35
C ASN A 262 -15.92 -18.33 23.83
N LYS A 263 -16.73 -18.83 24.71
CA LYS A 263 -17.89 -18.11 25.27
C LYS A 263 -17.52 -16.79 25.97
N ALA A 264 -16.23 -16.57 26.27
CA ALA A 264 -15.71 -15.35 26.90
C ALA A 264 -15.34 -14.25 25.91
N GLU A 265 -15.29 -14.53 24.60
CA GLU A 265 -14.99 -13.57 23.59
C GLU A 265 -16.23 -12.74 23.24
N SER A 266 -16.04 -11.42 23.11
CA SER A 266 -17.11 -10.55 22.61
C SER A 266 -17.43 -10.92 21.16
N PRO A 267 -18.70 -10.87 20.74
CA PRO A 267 -19.04 -11.11 19.34
C PRO A 267 -18.46 -9.99 18.47
N GLU A 268 -17.87 -10.38 17.35
CA GLU A 268 -17.41 -9.44 16.32
C GLU A 268 -18.57 -9.10 15.37
N THR A 269 -18.62 -7.85 14.93
CA THR A 269 -19.73 -7.35 14.12
C THR A 269 -19.29 -7.00 12.70
N ALA A 270 -20.18 -7.17 11.74
CA ALA A 270 -19.98 -6.71 10.36
C ALA A 270 -19.91 -5.19 10.29
N ASN A 271 -19.29 -4.69 9.22
CA ASN A 271 -19.21 -3.26 8.99
C ASN A 271 -20.61 -2.65 8.77
N ARG A 272 -20.94 -1.64 9.59
CA ARG A 272 -22.27 -1.00 9.59
C ARG A 272 -22.70 -0.46 8.23
N SER A 273 -21.78 0.10 7.46
CA SER A 273 -22.10 0.65 6.13
C SER A 273 -22.46 -0.44 5.13
N LEU A 274 -21.84 -1.61 5.21
CA LEU A 274 -22.20 -2.78 4.39
C LEU A 274 -23.54 -3.35 4.82
N LEU A 275 -23.83 -3.42 6.12
CA LEU A 275 -25.13 -3.87 6.61
C LEU A 275 -26.27 -2.98 6.17
N VAL A 276 -26.06 -1.65 6.16
CA VAL A 276 -27.07 -0.70 5.65
C VAL A 276 -27.33 -0.94 4.15
N LYS A 277 -26.27 -1.07 3.34
CA LYS A 277 -26.40 -1.39 1.92
C LYS A 277 -27.10 -2.75 1.70
N MET A 278 -26.73 -3.74 2.49
CA MET A 278 -27.36 -5.07 2.46
C MET A 278 -28.84 -5.00 2.80
N SER A 279 -29.22 -4.26 3.85
CA SER A 279 -30.63 -4.10 4.24
C SER A 279 -31.43 -3.38 3.14
N SER A 280 -30.89 -2.37 2.48
CA SER A 280 -31.52 -1.74 1.33
C SER A 280 -31.72 -2.72 0.17
N PHE A 281 -30.69 -3.47 -0.18
CA PHE A 281 -30.79 -4.49 -1.23
C PHE A 281 -31.83 -5.56 -0.93
N LEU A 282 -31.89 -6.02 0.31
CA LEU A 282 -32.90 -7.01 0.74
C LEU A 282 -34.32 -6.47 0.66
N SER A 283 -34.52 -5.18 0.97
CA SER A 283 -35.86 -4.55 0.86
C SER A 283 -36.36 -4.45 -0.57
N GLU A 284 -35.44 -4.40 -1.54
CA GLU A 284 -35.77 -4.37 -2.96
C GLU A 284 -36.01 -5.77 -3.57
N LEU A 285 -35.34 -6.79 -3.01
CA LEU A 285 -35.45 -8.16 -3.53
C LEU A 285 -36.76 -8.87 -3.21
N ASP A 286 -37.49 -8.44 -2.17
CA ASP A 286 -38.69 -9.09 -1.65
C ASP A 286 -38.59 -10.63 -1.57
N ASN A 287 -37.42 -11.12 -1.12
CA ASN A 287 -37.10 -12.53 -1.07
C ASN A 287 -37.08 -13.06 0.36
N PRO A 288 -38.10 -13.81 0.78
CA PRO A 288 -38.22 -14.33 2.16
C PRO A 288 -37.15 -15.37 2.53
N SER A 289 -36.44 -15.91 1.53
CA SER A 289 -35.40 -16.91 1.74
C SER A 289 -34.06 -16.31 2.23
N VAL A 290 -33.95 -14.99 2.29
CA VAL A 290 -32.73 -14.31 2.77
C VAL A 290 -32.98 -13.72 4.13
N GLN A 291 -32.16 -14.08 5.11
CA GLN A 291 -32.25 -13.61 6.48
C GLN A 291 -30.96 -12.95 6.92
N VAL A 292 -31.07 -11.76 7.52
CA VAL A 292 -30.00 -11.18 8.31
C VAL A 292 -30.08 -11.75 9.71
N SER A 293 -29.07 -12.51 10.10
CA SER A 293 -29.02 -13.10 11.45
C SER A 293 -28.21 -12.21 12.37
N HIS A 294 -28.80 -11.82 13.49
CA HIS A 294 -28.15 -10.97 14.50
C HIS A 294 -26.96 -11.67 15.16
N GLN A 295 -26.93 -12.99 15.19
CA GLN A 295 -25.84 -13.73 15.78
C GLN A 295 -25.70 -15.13 15.16
N VAL A 296 -24.50 -15.42 14.64
CA VAL A 296 -24.17 -16.70 13.99
C VAL A 296 -22.93 -17.30 14.65
N ASP A 297 -22.94 -18.61 14.81
CA ASP A 297 -21.77 -19.38 15.23
C ASP A 297 -20.96 -19.74 13.98
N ASP A 298 -19.98 -18.92 13.62
CA ASP A 298 -19.13 -19.08 12.45
C ASP A 298 -17.69 -18.71 12.78
N VAL A 299 -16.85 -19.70 12.87
CA VAL A 299 -15.47 -19.56 13.33
C VAL A 299 -14.60 -18.82 12.31
N GLU A 300 -14.80 -19.11 11.04
CA GLU A 300 -14.07 -18.44 9.94
C GLU A 300 -14.53 -16.99 9.77
N GLY A 301 -15.84 -16.77 9.85
CA GLY A 301 -16.42 -15.44 9.81
C GLY A 301 -15.98 -14.57 10.98
N TYR A 302 -15.86 -15.13 12.19
CA TYR A 302 -15.31 -14.43 13.34
C TYR A 302 -13.91 -13.91 13.07
N SER A 303 -13.05 -14.76 12.51
CA SER A 303 -11.69 -14.38 12.18
C SER A 303 -11.60 -13.28 11.12
N LEU A 304 -12.49 -13.32 10.13
CA LEU A 304 -12.58 -12.28 9.11
C LEU A 304 -13.01 -10.95 9.74
N TYR A 305 -14.03 -10.94 10.59
CA TYR A 305 -14.53 -9.72 11.24
C TYR A 305 -13.50 -9.12 12.18
N TYR A 306 -12.81 -9.96 12.96
CA TYR A 306 -11.72 -9.52 13.83
C TYR A 306 -10.58 -8.86 13.03
N ALA A 307 -10.14 -9.48 11.92
CA ALA A 307 -9.11 -8.93 11.06
C ALA A 307 -9.55 -7.60 10.42
N SER A 308 -10.78 -7.52 9.93
CA SER A 308 -11.31 -6.30 9.32
C SER A 308 -11.43 -5.16 10.33
N HIS A 309 -11.90 -5.44 11.53
CA HIS A 309 -12.03 -4.46 12.61
C HIS A 309 -10.66 -3.93 13.04
N THR A 310 -9.69 -4.83 13.22
CA THR A 310 -8.31 -4.46 13.60
C THR A 310 -7.64 -3.54 12.55
N LEU A 311 -7.97 -3.72 11.28
CA LEU A 311 -7.36 -2.98 10.16
C LEU A 311 -8.23 -1.83 9.63
N ASP A 312 -9.34 -1.51 10.30
CA ASP A 312 -10.33 -0.51 9.86
C ASP A 312 -10.82 -0.77 8.41
N LYS A 313 -11.20 -2.02 8.15
CA LYS A 313 -11.65 -2.51 6.85
C LYS A 313 -13.08 -3.03 6.92
N LYS A 314 -13.64 -3.38 5.77
CA LYS A 314 -15.02 -3.87 5.65
C LYS A 314 -15.05 -5.36 5.38
N SER A 315 -15.96 -6.07 6.03
CA SER A 315 -16.19 -7.48 5.76
C SER A 315 -17.63 -7.90 6.00
N LEU A 316 -18.03 -8.98 5.33
CA LEU A 316 -19.34 -9.59 5.50
C LEU A 316 -19.26 -11.10 5.23
N SER A 317 -19.86 -11.91 6.09
CA SER A 317 -20.02 -13.35 5.90
C SER A 317 -21.41 -13.66 5.37
N ILE A 318 -21.46 -14.39 4.24
CA ILE A 318 -22.70 -14.80 3.55
C ILE A 318 -22.64 -16.31 3.35
N LYS A 319 -23.52 -17.02 4.00
CA LYS A 319 -23.57 -18.49 3.95
C LYS A 319 -24.97 -19.01 3.61
N SER A 320 -25.04 -20.19 3.03
CA SER A 320 -26.30 -20.85 2.70
C SER A 320 -26.15 -22.37 2.74
N SER A 321 -27.24 -23.12 2.58
CA SER A 321 -27.18 -24.57 2.42
C SER A 321 -26.41 -25.02 1.19
N LYS A 322 -26.40 -24.21 0.14
CA LYS A 322 -25.66 -24.43 -1.11
C LYS A 322 -24.82 -23.20 -1.47
N VAL A 323 -23.51 -23.35 -1.64
CA VAL A 323 -22.61 -22.26 -1.97
C VAL A 323 -23.03 -21.47 -3.22
N SER A 324 -23.58 -22.14 -4.21
CA SER A 324 -24.09 -21.47 -5.42
C SER A 324 -25.15 -20.42 -5.15
N GLN A 325 -25.92 -20.56 -4.07
CA GLN A 325 -26.95 -19.57 -3.67
C GLN A 325 -26.34 -18.36 -3.00
N SER A 326 -25.47 -18.56 -2.00
CA SER A 326 -24.74 -17.45 -1.37
C SER A 326 -23.84 -16.72 -2.37
N ALA A 327 -23.21 -17.44 -3.30
CA ALA A 327 -22.42 -16.84 -4.38
C ALA A 327 -23.26 -16.03 -5.36
N LYS A 328 -24.43 -16.54 -5.79
CA LYS A 328 -25.34 -15.78 -6.66
C LYS A 328 -25.86 -14.54 -5.98
N PHE A 329 -26.27 -14.65 -4.74
CA PHE A 329 -26.73 -13.52 -3.94
C PHE A 329 -25.63 -12.45 -3.81
N LEU A 330 -24.38 -12.86 -3.49
CA LEU A 330 -23.26 -11.94 -3.43
C LEU A 330 -23.01 -11.27 -4.79
N TYR A 331 -23.07 -12.03 -5.89
CA TYR A 331 -22.89 -11.47 -7.23
C TYR A 331 -23.91 -10.37 -7.53
N ASP A 332 -25.19 -10.63 -7.25
CA ASP A 332 -26.27 -9.69 -7.46
C ASP A 332 -26.12 -8.46 -6.55
N PHE A 333 -25.73 -8.65 -5.29
CA PHE A 333 -25.44 -7.57 -4.35
C PHE A 333 -24.27 -6.68 -4.82
N ILE A 334 -23.16 -7.27 -5.25
CA ILE A 334 -21.99 -6.50 -5.74
C ILE A 334 -22.41 -5.67 -6.95
N ARG A 335 -23.19 -6.26 -7.86
CA ARG A 335 -23.60 -5.60 -9.10
C ARG A 335 -24.54 -4.42 -8.88
N GLU A 336 -25.45 -4.52 -7.93
CA GLU A 336 -26.49 -3.51 -7.72
C GLU A 336 -26.10 -2.43 -6.70
N MET A 337 -25.28 -2.77 -5.69
CA MET A 337 -25.10 -1.93 -4.50
C MET A 337 -23.67 -1.41 -4.29
N LEU A 338 -22.66 -1.99 -4.94
CA LEU A 338 -21.28 -1.52 -4.84
C LEU A 338 -20.86 -0.76 -6.07
#